data_6f48a96b01dbf208564cfc48217e87a4
#
_entry.id   6f48a96b01dbf208564cfc48217e87a4
#
_cell.length_a   1.000
_cell.length_b   1.000
_cell.length_c   1.000
_cell.angle_alpha   90.00
_cell.angle_beta   90.00
_cell.angle_gamma   90.00
#
_symmetry.space_group_name_H-M   'P 1'
#
loop_
_entity.id
_entity.type
_entity.pdbx_description
1 polymer ?
#
loop_
_entity_poly.entity_id
_entity_poly.type
_entity_poly.pdbx_seq_one_letter_code
_entity_poly.pdbx_strand_id
1 'polypeptide(L)'
;MVALGGSGRYLPGLLLGATITGLLGVLLVLAIRRTTRLKDDAAMGIVLSVFFGLGVAILKIVQEIPSASAAGLDSFIYGKPASMIMSDLIIIGVTLLLTIVICLIILKELTLLCFDEAFASTQGYPTTFLDIILMGLVTAVTVVGLQSVGLILIIALLITPPT
;
A
#
# COMPACT_ATOMS: atom_id res chain seq x y z
N MET A 1 -5.50 -16.19 0.62
CA MET A 1 -4.31 -17.06 0.57
C MET A 1 -4.48 -18.30 1.43
N VAL A 2 -4.89 -18.20 2.70
CA VAL A 2 -5.21 -19.37 3.54
C VAL A 2 -6.38 -20.18 2.96
N ALA A 3 -7.40 -19.50 2.46
CA ALA A 3 -8.57 -20.13 1.80
C ALA A 3 -8.22 -20.85 0.48
N LEU A 4 -7.04 -20.63 -0.10
CA LEU A 4 -6.55 -21.29 -1.32
C LEU A 4 -5.52 -22.41 -1.01
N GLY A 5 -5.44 -22.88 0.26
CA GLY A 5 -4.59 -24.02 0.65
C GLY A 5 -3.10 -23.67 0.87
N GLY A 6 -2.74 -22.40 0.92
CA GLY A 6 -1.40 -21.98 1.27
C GLY A 6 -1.17 -21.99 2.79
N SER A 7 -0.02 -22.50 3.26
CA SER A 7 0.37 -22.36 4.66
C SER A 7 0.47 -20.88 5.01
N GLY A 8 -0.22 -20.43 6.07
CA GLY A 8 -0.31 -19.01 6.49
C GLY A 8 1.03 -18.34 6.86
N ARG A 9 2.14 -19.00 6.58
CA ARG A 9 3.51 -18.53 6.81
C ARG A 9 4.24 -18.04 5.56
N TYR A 10 3.61 -18.06 4.38
CA TYR A 10 4.24 -17.53 3.16
C TYR A 10 4.20 -16.00 3.16
N LEU A 11 5.22 -15.39 3.75
CA LEU A 11 5.48 -13.94 3.77
C LEU A 11 5.31 -13.27 2.38
N PRO A 12 5.90 -13.80 1.29
CA PRO A 12 5.71 -13.20 -0.03
C PRO A 12 4.26 -13.22 -0.50
N GLY A 13 3.48 -14.23 -0.12
CA GLY A 13 2.05 -14.28 -0.45
C GLY A 13 1.22 -13.25 0.31
N LEU A 14 1.55 -12.95 1.56
CA LEU A 14 0.91 -11.89 2.35
C LEU A 14 1.23 -10.50 1.78
N LEU A 15 2.48 -10.27 1.39
CA LEU A 15 2.90 -9.02 0.76
C LEU A 15 2.20 -8.78 -0.58
N LEU A 16 2.13 -9.83 -1.43
CA LEU A 16 1.39 -9.74 -2.68
C LEU A 16 -0.11 -9.47 -2.44
N GLY A 17 -0.72 -10.15 -1.46
CA GLY A 17 -2.11 -9.88 -1.09
C GLY A 17 -2.33 -8.45 -0.61
N ALA A 18 -1.45 -7.94 0.26
CA ALA A 18 -1.52 -6.58 0.77
C ALA A 18 -1.29 -5.52 -0.32
N THR A 19 -0.34 -5.75 -1.23
CA THR A 19 -0.11 -4.83 -2.36
C THR A 19 -1.26 -4.81 -3.35
N ILE A 20 -1.84 -5.96 -3.68
CA ILE A 20 -3.01 -6.06 -4.57
C ILE A 20 -4.21 -5.36 -3.95
N THR A 21 -4.53 -5.63 -2.68
CA THR A 21 -5.65 -4.97 -2.00
C THR A 21 -5.42 -3.48 -1.80
N GLY A 22 -4.20 -3.05 -1.51
CA GLY A 22 -3.82 -1.65 -1.44
C GLY A 22 -4.00 -0.93 -2.78
N LEU A 23 -3.55 -1.56 -3.87
CA LEU A 23 -3.71 -1.02 -5.22
C LEU A 23 -5.20 -0.92 -5.62
N LEU A 24 -6.00 -1.94 -5.29
CA LEU A 24 -7.46 -1.90 -5.50
C LEU A 24 -8.11 -0.76 -4.71
N GLY A 25 -7.69 -0.53 -3.47
CA GLY A 25 -8.15 0.59 -2.66
C GLY A 25 -7.85 1.94 -3.31
N VAL A 26 -6.63 2.12 -3.80
CA VAL A 26 -6.21 3.33 -4.52
C VAL A 26 -7.03 3.54 -5.81
N LEU A 27 -7.19 2.48 -6.61
CA LEU A 27 -8.01 2.55 -7.83
C LEU A 27 -9.46 2.92 -7.54
N LEU A 28 -10.04 2.42 -6.44
CA LEU A 28 -11.39 2.79 -6.02
C LEU A 28 -11.47 4.26 -5.58
N VAL A 29 -10.49 4.76 -4.82
CA VAL A 29 -10.42 6.19 -4.47
C VAL A 29 -10.39 7.04 -5.74
N LEU A 30 -9.52 6.71 -6.68
CA LEU A 30 -9.42 7.43 -7.96
C LEU A 30 -10.71 7.35 -8.79
N ALA A 31 -11.35 6.18 -8.82
CA ALA A 31 -12.63 6.01 -9.51
C ALA A 31 -13.72 6.89 -8.88
N ILE A 32 -13.82 6.94 -7.55
CA ILE A 32 -14.78 7.80 -6.84
C ILE A 32 -14.49 9.27 -7.12
N ARG A 33 -13.24 9.72 -7.02
CA ARG A 33 -12.84 11.11 -7.31
C ARG A 33 -13.23 11.55 -8.72
N ARG A 34 -13.12 10.67 -9.71
CA ARG A 34 -13.42 11.01 -11.11
C ARG A 34 -14.89 10.92 -11.48
N THR A 35 -15.63 10.01 -10.84
CA THR A 35 -17.06 9.80 -11.14
C THR A 35 -17.98 10.65 -10.28
N THR A 36 -17.51 11.14 -9.15
CA THR A 36 -18.31 11.91 -8.19
C THR A 36 -17.69 13.27 -7.89
N ARG A 37 -18.51 14.25 -7.50
CA ARG A 37 -18.06 15.56 -7.04
C ARG A 37 -17.71 15.57 -5.55
N LEU A 38 -17.40 14.43 -4.99
CA LEU A 38 -17.01 14.33 -3.57
C LEU A 38 -15.59 14.88 -3.38
N LYS A 39 -15.37 15.50 -2.22
CA LYS A 39 -14.02 15.92 -1.81
C LYS A 39 -13.14 14.67 -1.59
N ASP A 40 -11.86 14.82 -1.84
CA ASP A 40 -10.86 13.75 -1.74
C ASP A 40 -10.89 13.02 -0.38
N ASP A 41 -11.02 13.78 0.70
CA ASP A 41 -11.11 13.24 2.06
C ASP A 41 -12.33 12.33 2.25
N ALA A 42 -13.47 12.69 1.67
CA ALA A 42 -14.68 11.88 1.75
C ALA A 42 -14.52 10.54 0.96
N ALA A 43 -13.91 10.60 -0.22
CA ALA A 43 -13.63 9.40 -1.01
C ALA A 43 -12.68 8.45 -0.27
N MET A 44 -11.60 8.98 0.33
CA MET A 44 -10.67 8.21 1.15
C MET A 44 -11.37 7.59 2.37
N GLY A 45 -12.22 8.36 3.08
CA GLY A 45 -12.96 7.88 4.23
C GLY A 45 -13.92 6.73 3.91
N ILE A 46 -14.62 6.81 2.78
CA ILE A 46 -15.53 5.75 2.32
C ILE A 46 -14.75 4.46 2.04
N VAL A 47 -13.70 4.55 1.22
CA VAL A 47 -12.89 3.38 0.87
C VAL A 47 -12.23 2.77 2.10
N LEU A 48 -11.66 3.60 2.99
CA LEU A 48 -11.07 3.14 4.25
C LEU A 48 -12.08 2.38 5.10
N SER A 49 -13.29 2.92 5.29
CA SER A 49 -14.33 2.30 6.12
C SER A 49 -14.77 0.95 5.56
N VAL A 50 -14.97 0.85 4.24
CA VAL A 50 -15.39 -0.39 3.58
C VAL A 50 -14.26 -1.44 3.67
N PHE A 51 -13.02 -1.07 3.32
CA PHE A 51 -11.90 -2.01 3.37
C PHE A 51 -11.57 -2.46 4.79
N PHE A 52 -11.64 -1.54 5.76
CA PHE A 52 -11.44 -1.87 7.17
C PHE A 52 -12.52 -2.83 7.68
N GLY A 53 -13.80 -2.55 7.40
CA GLY A 53 -14.91 -3.43 7.79
C GLY A 53 -14.80 -4.81 7.17
N LEU A 54 -14.51 -4.90 5.87
CA LEU A 54 -14.27 -6.17 5.19
C LEU A 54 -13.03 -6.88 5.73
N GLY A 55 -11.95 -6.16 6.01
CA GLY A 55 -10.73 -6.71 6.58
C GLY A 55 -10.97 -7.36 7.93
N VAL A 56 -11.69 -6.68 8.83
CA VAL A 56 -12.05 -7.21 10.16
C VAL A 56 -12.97 -8.42 10.05
N ALA A 57 -13.97 -8.40 9.14
CA ALA A 57 -14.87 -9.53 8.92
C ALA A 57 -14.10 -10.77 8.42
N ILE A 58 -13.23 -10.61 7.42
CA ILE A 58 -12.41 -11.70 6.89
C ILE A 58 -11.44 -12.22 7.95
N LEU A 59 -10.85 -11.32 8.73
CA LEU A 59 -9.94 -11.68 9.82
C LEU A 59 -10.63 -12.59 10.84
N LYS A 60 -11.85 -12.25 11.23
CA LYS A 60 -12.63 -13.06 12.16
C LYS A 60 -12.88 -14.47 11.63
N ILE A 61 -13.27 -14.59 10.35
CA ILE A 61 -13.49 -15.89 9.70
C ILE A 61 -12.19 -16.71 9.67
N VAL A 62 -11.05 -16.06 9.37
CA VAL A 62 -9.75 -16.74 9.32
C VAL A 62 -9.28 -17.20 10.69
N GLN A 63 -9.58 -16.45 11.75
CA GLN A 63 -9.24 -16.84 13.13
C GLN A 63 -10.02 -18.05 13.64
N GLU A 64 -11.20 -18.32 13.10
CA GLU A 64 -12.00 -19.50 13.42
C GLU A 64 -11.46 -20.81 12.80
N ILE A 65 -10.51 -20.71 11.85
CA ILE A 65 -9.91 -21.88 11.21
C ILE A 65 -8.72 -22.36 12.07
N PRO A 66 -8.75 -23.58 12.64
CA PRO A 66 -7.73 -24.06 13.58
C PRO A 66 -6.30 -24.12 13.04
N SER A 67 -6.14 -24.19 11.72
CA SER A 67 -4.84 -24.23 11.02
C SER A 67 -4.29 -22.84 10.63
N ALA A 68 -5.11 -21.80 10.72
CA ALA A 68 -4.71 -20.43 10.42
C ALA A 68 -4.16 -19.78 11.69
N SER A 69 -2.91 -20.08 12.05
CA SER A 69 -2.30 -19.37 13.16
C SER A 69 -2.25 -17.86 12.83
N ALA A 70 -2.87 -17.07 13.72
CA ALA A 70 -2.90 -15.60 13.66
C ALA A 70 -1.51 -14.93 13.65
N ALA A 71 -0.45 -15.74 13.74
CA ALA A 71 0.94 -15.34 13.83
C ALA A 71 1.48 -14.45 12.69
N GLY A 72 0.77 -14.38 11.55
CA GLY A 72 1.13 -13.49 10.45
C GLY A 72 0.71 -12.03 10.66
N LEU A 73 -0.46 -11.79 11.27
CA LEU A 73 -0.98 -10.44 11.46
C LEU A 73 -0.26 -9.66 12.56
N ASP A 74 0.12 -10.31 13.64
CA ASP A 74 0.88 -9.70 14.72
C ASP A 74 2.20 -9.11 14.20
N SER A 75 2.78 -9.75 13.17
CA SER A 75 4.00 -9.27 12.53
C SER A 75 3.82 -7.96 11.77
N PHE A 76 2.63 -7.69 11.22
CA PHE A 76 2.34 -6.44 10.53
C PHE A 76 2.05 -5.29 11.48
N ILE A 77 1.47 -5.56 12.65
CA ILE A 77 1.13 -4.54 13.64
C ILE A 77 2.38 -4.09 14.40
N TYR A 78 3.16 -5.06 14.88
CA TYR A 78 4.33 -4.78 15.73
C TYR A 78 5.65 -4.69 14.98
N GLY A 79 5.70 -5.13 13.70
CA GLY A 79 6.94 -5.30 12.96
C GLY A 79 7.78 -6.46 13.50
N LYS A 80 8.80 -6.88 12.78
CA LYS A 80 9.77 -7.91 13.20
C LYS A 80 11.19 -7.48 12.94
N PRO A 81 11.66 -6.33 13.44
CA PRO A 81 13.02 -5.86 13.13
C PRO A 81 14.11 -6.83 13.66
N ALA A 82 13.84 -7.51 14.78
CA ALA A 82 14.82 -8.41 15.40
C ALA A 82 14.85 -9.84 14.84
N SER A 83 13.86 -10.24 14.04
CA SER A 83 13.75 -11.61 13.48
C SER A 83 13.70 -11.64 11.94
N MET A 84 14.25 -10.62 11.29
CA MET A 84 14.35 -10.56 9.85
C MET A 84 15.29 -11.65 9.33
N ILE A 85 14.80 -12.43 8.37
CA ILE A 85 15.56 -13.42 7.63
C ILE A 85 16.21 -12.72 6.42
N MET A 86 17.34 -13.23 5.95
CA MET A 86 18.07 -12.67 4.80
C MET A 86 17.18 -12.50 3.55
N SER A 87 16.19 -13.38 3.35
CA SER A 87 15.21 -13.26 2.28
C SER A 87 14.32 -12.03 2.40
N ASP A 88 13.95 -11.63 3.62
CA ASP A 88 13.13 -10.45 3.85
C ASP A 88 13.91 -9.17 3.51
N LEU A 89 15.19 -9.14 3.89
CA LEU A 89 16.10 -8.04 3.57
C LEU A 89 16.27 -7.86 2.05
N ILE A 90 16.36 -8.95 1.31
CA ILE A 90 16.46 -8.92 -0.16
C ILE A 90 15.17 -8.37 -0.77
N ILE A 91 13.99 -8.80 -0.30
CA ILE A 91 12.71 -8.31 -0.79
C ILE A 91 12.57 -6.81 -0.54
N ILE A 92 12.90 -6.34 0.66
CA ILE A 92 12.89 -4.92 1.02
C ILE A 92 13.85 -4.13 0.12
N GLY A 93 15.07 -4.62 -0.03
CA GLY A 93 16.12 -3.99 -0.85
C GLY A 93 15.73 -3.88 -2.32
N VAL A 94 15.19 -4.95 -2.89
CA VAL A 94 14.71 -4.97 -4.28
C VAL A 94 13.53 -4.01 -4.47
N THR A 95 12.56 -4.01 -3.56
CA THR A 95 11.41 -3.10 -3.64
C THR A 95 11.85 -1.64 -3.53
N LEU A 96 12.75 -1.34 -2.61
CA LEU A 96 13.31 0.00 -2.44
C LEU A 96 14.05 0.47 -3.69
N LEU A 97 14.94 -0.37 -4.22
CA LEU A 97 15.70 -0.07 -5.43
C LEU A 97 14.77 0.18 -6.62
N LEU A 98 13.78 -0.67 -6.82
CA LEU A 98 12.81 -0.57 -7.91
C LEU A 98 11.99 0.72 -7.77
N THR A 99 11.54 1.06 -6.56
CA THR A 99 10.81 2.31 -6.29
C THR A 99 11.67 3.54 -6.60
N ILE A 100 12.94 3.55 -6.17
CA ILE A 100 13.86 4.67 -6.45
C ILE A 100 14.08 4.80 -7.95
N VAL A 101 14.34 3.71 -8.66
CA VAL A 101 14.57 3.73 -10.11
C VAL A 101 13.35 4.27 -10.85
N ILE A 102 12.15 3.78 -10.55
CA ILE A 102 10.91 4.28 -11.17
C ILE A 102 10.72 5.76 -10.85
N CYS A 103 10.91 6.17 -9.58
CA CYS A 103 10.77 7.55 -9.16
C CYS A 103 11.75 8.47 -9.91
N LEU A 104 13.00 8.06 -10.08
CA LEU A 104 14.00 8.84 -10.82
C LEU A 104 13.68 8.97 -12.31
N ILE A 105 13.17 7.92 -12.93
CA ILE A 105 12.77 7.92 -14.36
C ILE A 105 11.63 8.91 -14.59
N ILE A 106 10.64 8.92 -13.69
CA ILE A 106 9.39 9.69 -13.84
C ILE A 106 9.43 10.99 -12.99
N LEU A 107 10.61 11.37 -12.49
CA LEU A 107 10.74 12.49 -11.55
C LEU A 107 10.23 13.82 -12.14
N LYS A 108 10.48 14.07 -13.43
CA LYS A 108 10.03 15.28 -14.12
C LYS A 108 8.51 15.35 -14.22
N GLU A 109 7.90 14.25 -14.61
CA GLU A 109 6.47 14.13 -14.78
C GLU A 109 5.75 14.20 -13.42
N LEU A 110 6.30 13.56 -12.40
CA LEU A 110 5.77 13.62 -11.04
C LEU A 110 5.88 15.03 -10.44
N THR A 111 6.99 15.71 -10.68
CA THR A 111 7.16 17.10 -10.22
C THR A 111 6.12 18.00 -10.88
N LEU A 112 5.91 17.85 -12.19
CA LEU A 112 4.90 18.61 -12.91
C LEU A 112 3.49 18.34 -12.38
N LEU A 113 3.16 17.07 -12.14
CA LEU A 113 1.86 16.67 -11.59
C LEU A 113 1.61 17.26 -10.19
N CYS A 114 2.62 17.26 -9.33
CA CYS A 114 2.50 17.78 -7.96
C CYS A 114 2.34 19.30 -7.89
N PHE A 115 2.94 20.05 -8.85
CA PHE A 115 2.85 21.51 -8.86
C PHE A 115 1.60 22.03 -9.57
N ASP A 116 1.23 21.44 -10.72
CA ASP A 116 0.08 21.88 -11.50
C ASP A 116 -0.47 20.75 -12.38
N GLU A 117 -1.49 20.05 -11.87
CA GLU A 117 -2.18 18.97 -12.58
C GLU A 117 -2.89 19.49 -13.85
N ALA A 118 -3.44 20.72 -13.80
CA ALA A 118 -4.14 21.33 -14.94
C ALA A 118 -3.15 21.62 -16.07
N PHE A 119 -1.98 22.15 -15.76
CA PHE A 119 -0.92 22.42 -16.74
C PHE A 119 -0.37 21.12 -17.33
N ALA A 120 -0.15 20.09 -16.51
CA ALA A 120 0.30 18.78 -16.98
C ALA A 120 -0.69 18.18 -18.01
N SER A 121 -1.99 18.31 -17.76
CA SER A 121 -3.03 17.82 -18.67
C SER A 121 -3.06 18.57 -20.00
N THR A 122 -2.80 19.90 -20.00
CA THR A 122 -2.73 20.71 -21.23
C THR A 122 -1.51 20.39 -22.09
N GLN A 123 -0.44 19.91 -21.48
CA GLN A 123 0.76 19.44 -22.19
C GLN A 123 0.62 18.03 -22.79
N GLY A 124 -0.54 17.37 -22.57
CA GLY A 124 -0.79 16.03 -23.10
C GLY A 124 -0.23 14.89 -22.26
N TYR A 125 0.24 15.16 -21.04
CA TYR A 125 0.66 14.10 -20.13
C TYR A 125 -0.55 13.32 -19.58
N PRO A 126 -0.46 11.97 -19.51
CA PRO A 126 -1.54 11.15 -18.94
C PRO A 126 -1.54 11.27 -17.40
N THR A 127 -2.10 12.36 -16.88
CA THR A 127 -2.12 12.67 -15.44
C THR A 127 -2.69 11.53 -14.60
N THR A 128 -3.72 10.83 -15.11
CA THR A 128 -4.32 9.65 -14.48
C THR A 128 -3.31 8.53 -14.27
N PHE A 129 -2.53 8.25 -15.29
CA PHE A 129 -1.56 7.15 -15.26
C PHE A 129 -0.41 7.47 -14.30
N LEU A 130 0.04 8.72 -14.29
CA LEU A 130 1.05 9.22 -13.37
C LEU A 130 0.57 9.16 -11.90
N ASP A 131 -0.68 9.55 -11.66
CA ASP A 131 -1.30 9.49 -10.34
C ASP A 131 -1.41 8.02 -9.83
N ILE A 132 -1.82 7.09 -10.69
CA ILE A 132 -1.84 5.65 -10.37
C ILE A 132 -0.46 5.13 -10.03
N ILE A 133 0.57 5.51 -10.80
CA ILE A 133 1.95 5.09 -10.52
C ILE A 133 2.43 5.63 -9.19
N LEU A 134 2.23 6.93 -8.93
CA LEU A 134 2.62 7.57 -7.68
C LEU A 134 1.97 6.90 -6.49
N MET A 135 0.65 6.72 -6.53
CA MET A 135 -0.10 6.05 -5.47
C MET A 135 0.30 4.57 -5.31
N GLY A 136 0.59 3.90 -6.42
CA GLY A 136 1.11 2.52 -6.41
C GLY A 136 2.48 2.42 -5.74
N LEU A 137 3.40 3.34 -6.02
CA LEU A 137 4.71 3.41 -5.37
C LEU A 137 4.59 3.66 -3.87
N VAL A 138 3.76 4.63 -3.47
CA VAL A 138 3.50 4.92 -2.06
C VAL A 138 2.92 3.70 -1.35
N THR A 139 1.96 3.02 -1.98
CA THR A 139 1.36 1.79 -1.42
C THR A 139 2.40 0.68 -1.27
N ALA A 140 3.23 0.45 -2.28
CA ALA A 140 4.27 -0.59 -2.24
C ALA A 140 5.28 -0.33 -1.11
N VAL A 141 5.78 0.92 -1.00
CA VAL A 141 6.71 1.30 0.08
C VAL A 141 6.06 1.18 1.45
N THR A 142 4.80 1.60 1.58
CA THR A 142 4.06 1.51 2.85
C THR A 142 3.87 0.05 3.27
N VAL A 143 3.46 -0.84 2.36
CA VAL A 143 3.26 -2.27 2.66
C VAL A 143 4.55 -2.95 3.09
N VAL A 144 5.66 -2.68 2.39
CA VAL A 144 6.98 -3.23 2.74
C VAL A 144 7.49 -2.63 4.05
N GLY A 145 7.26 -1.32 4.25
CA GLY A 145 7.60 -0.63 5.48
C GLY A 145 6.82 -1.16 6.69
N LEU A 146 5.52 -1.44 6.55
CA LEU A 146 4.69 -2.03 7.61
C LEU A 146 5.25 -3.37 8.09
N GLN A 147 5.76 -4.19 7.18
CA GLN A 147 6.36 -5.47 7.54
C GLN A 147 7.67 -5.30 8.31
N SER A 148 8.50 -4.33 7.94
CA SER A 148 9.84 -4.16 8.51
C SER A 148 9.80 -3.46 9.86
N VAL A 149 9.06 -2.38 9.98
CA VAL A 149 9.14 -1.45 11.12
C VAL A 149 7.83 -1.42 11.94
N GLY A 150 6.76 -1.94 11.38
CA GLY A 150 5.43 -1.95 11.98
C GLY A 150 4.61 -0.70 11.69
N LEU A 151 3.32 -0.81 12.00
CA LEU A 151 2.29 0.17 11.67
C LEU A 151 2.54 1.52 12.36
N ILE A 152 2.93 1.50 13.63
CA ILE A 152 3.05 2.71 14.45
C ILE A 152 4.13 3.64 13.91
N LEU A 153 5.31 3.10 13.55
CA LEU A 153 6.43 3.91 13.07
C LEU A 153 6.19 4.43 11.66
N ILE A 154 5.61 3.63 10.77
CA ILE A 154 5.27 4.08 9.41
C ILE A 154 4.26 5.22 9.44
N ILE A 155 3.20 5.09 10.25
CA ILE A 155 2.21 6.18 10.39
C ILE A 155 2.87 7.43 10.95
N ALA A 156 3.72 7.30 11.98
CA ALA A 156 4.45 8.43 12.54
C ALA A 156 5.31 9.14 11.49
N LEU A 157 6.05 8.38 10.66
CA LEU A 157 6.88 8.94 9.58
C LEU A 157 6.08 9.62 8.47
N LEU A 158 4.92 9.07 8.11
CA LEU A 158 4.06 9.65 7.06
C LEU A 158 3.33 10.91 7.52
N ILE A 159 2.97 10.99 8.82
CA ILE A 159 2.22 12.12 9.37
C ILE A 159 3.14 13.25 9.82
N THR A 160 4.37 12.93 10.26
CA THR A 160 5.32 13.96 10.72
C THR A 160 5.91 14.67 9.51
N PRO A 161 5.54 15.95 9.25
CA PRO A 161 6.13 16.68 8.14
C PRO A 161 7.62 16.92 8.41
N PRO A 162 8.48 16.86 7.39
CA PRO A 162 9.87 17.28 7.53
C PRO A 162 9.90 18.78 7.83
N THR A 163 10.34 19.13 9.01
CA THR A 163 10.62 20.53 9.43
C THR A 163 11.93 21.01 8.85
#